data_64aa1b9e625c52fb3d320240d409a948
#
_entry.id   64aa1b9e625c52fb3d320240d409a948
#
_cell.length_a   1.000
_cell.length_b   1.000
_cell.length_c   1.000
_cell.angle_alpha   90.00
_cell.angle_beta   90.00
_cell.angle_gamma   90.00
#
_symmetry.space_group_name_H-M   'P 1'
#
loop_
_entity.id
_entity.type
_entity.pdbx_description
1 polymer ?
#
loop_
_entity_poly.entity_id
_entity_poly.type
_entity_poly.pdbx_seq_one_letter_code
_entity_poly.pdbx_strand_id
1 'polypeptide(L)'
;MNELRTGCLNLWEVVAQSIAMLGPTMTPVLIVPLMYASAGNASWLAYAFGALMLVAVAINIRVFARRSASAGSLYEYARRAFGSRGALLCGWALLWAYALVGVAGLTGFAVFSAALLASVHASVAPILPLAACLLVAFGLAYRDIRLSTITLLCLEAASVTLILILLALLLAHGKTLVDPDQLTLRGANLSGLALGATVAIFSLVGFESATSLGEEAHNPLHSIPSAVILSVIAAGAFFIFCAYAEVLAARGLPTPLDKMGAPLDTLADAAHLPGLKIAIDVGALLSSFSITLAALNAGGRIVFTKSRSGLFPRALGASHPVFRTPHLALAFFAAVLALVSGGMILGGIAPLDAFNDTATLGSFGFIAIYVFVALGAPLYLRRLGELRPYHVAISAFTLGLLLIPAVGSIYPVPAPPTNAFPYIFAGYFVLGIALLWSRSGRLTEREPEPAAT
;
A
#
# COMPACT_ATOMS: atom_id res chain seq x y z
N MET A 1 -22.08 11.13 20.27
CA MET A 1 -20.67 10.68 20.06
C MET A 1 -19.99 11.78 19.28
N ASN A 2 -18.82 12.23 19.71
CA ASN A 2 -18.09 13.27 18.98
C ASN A 2 -17.72 12.75 17.57
N GLU A 3 -17.81 13.62 16.56
CA GLU A 3 -17.47 13.33 15.16
C GLU A 3 -15.97 13.54 14.91
N LEU A 4 -15.44 12.96 13.82
CA LEU A 4 -14.09 13.27 13.35
C LEU A 4 -14.03 14.73 12.90
N ARG A 5 -12.80 15.27 12.73
CA ARG A 5 -12.61 16.63 12.27
C ARG A 5 -12.94 16.71 10.78
N THR A 6 -14.01 17.43 10.42
CA THR A 6 -14.52 17.47 9.05
C THR A 6 -13.86 18.59 8.23
N GLY A 7 -13.67 18.36 6.91
CA GLY A 7 -13.29 19.39 5.94
C GLY A 7 -11.92 20.05 6.18
N CYS A 8 -11.00 19.42 6.89
CA CYS A 8 -9.72 20.03 7.27
C CYS A 8 -8.56 19.68 6.34
N LEU A 9 -8.71 18.70 5.41
CA LEU A 9 -7.66 18.24 4.53
C LEU A 9 -7.88 18.72 3.09
N ASN A 10 -6.85 19.29 2.49
CA ASN A 10 -6.84 19.64 1.07
C ASN A 10 -6.50 18.41 0.18
N LEU A 11 -6.59 18.57 -1.15
CA LEU A 11 -6.31 17.50 -2.11
C LEU A 11 -4.92 16.88 -1.92
N TRP A 12 -3.89 17.71 -1.71
CA TRP A 12 -2.51 17.22 -1.61
C TRP A 12 -2.25 16.44 -0.32
N GLU A 13 -2.88 16.86 0.79
CA GLU A 13 -2.83 16.12 2.06
C GLU A 13 -3.53 14.76 1.94
N VAL A 14 -4.59 14.68 1.12
CA VAL A 14 -5.29 13.43 0.82
C VAL A 14 -4.45 12.54 -0.14
N VAL A 15 -3.80 13.13 -1.15
CA VAL A 15 -2.86 12.42 -2.04
C VAL A 15 -1.67 11.87 -1.24
N ALA A 16 -1.14 12.65 -0.30
CA ALA A 16 -0.01 12.23 0.55
C ALA A 16 -0.30 10.94 1.32
N GLN A 17 -1.52 10.75 1.81
CA GLN A 17 -1.95 9.51 2.48
C GLN A 17 -1.80 8.30 1.55
N SER A 18 -2.24 8.41 0.29
CA SER A 18 -2.13 7.33 -0.70
C SER A 18 -0.69 7.08 -1.14
N ILE A 19 0.07 8.14 -1.43
CA ILE A 19 1.47 8.01 -1.83
C ILE A 19 2.30 7.39 -0.70
N ALA A 20 2.09 7.83 0.54
CA ALA A 20 2.80 7.29 1.70
C ALA A 20 2.50 5.80 1.93
N MET A 21 1.24 5.37 1.70
CA MET A 21 0.88 3.95 1.81
C MET A 21 1.56 3.08 0.76
N LEU A 22 1.84 3.62 -0.44
CA LEU A 22 2.59 2.95 -1.49
C LEU A 22 4.07 2.76 -1.13
N GLY A 23 4.63 3.65 -0.32
CA GLY A 23 6.04 3.65 0.04
C GLY A 23 6.96 3.77 -1.17
N PRO A 24 6.91 4.88 -1.92
CA PRO A 24 7.52 4.98 -3.25
C PRO A 24 9.02 4.72 -3.26
N THR A 25 9.75 5.03 -2.19
CA THR A 25 11.19 4.78 -2.10
C THR A 25 11.53 3.31 -1.88
N MET A 26 10.62 2.53 -1.26
CA MET A 26 10.86 1.10 -1.02
C MET A 26 10.93 0.30 -2.32
N THR A 27 10.23 0.74 -3.35
CA THR A 27 10.20 0.05 -4.65
C THR A 27 11.57 0.06 -5.34
N PRO A 28 12.23 1.20 -5.61
CA PRO A 28 13.56 1.21 -6.19
C PRO A 28 14.62 0.55 -5.29
N VAL A 29 14.51 0.67 -3.98
CA VAL A 29 15.52 0.13 -3.07
C VAL A 29 15.45 -1.40 -2.95
N LEU A 30 14.24 -1.98 -2.90
CA LEU A 30 14.05 -3.41 -2.58
C LEU A 30 13.33 -4.22 -3.67
N ILE A 31 12.40 -3.62 -4.42
CA ILE A 31 11.48 -4.38 -5.26
C ILE A 31 11.92 -4.40 -6.73
N VAL A 32 12.58 -3.36 -7.25
CA VAL A 32 13.06 -3.35 -8.64
C VAL A 32 14.01 -4.50 -8.95
N PRO A 33 14.96 -4.90 -8.08
CA PRO A 33 15.79 -6.08 -8.33
C PRO A 33 15.00 -7.38 -8.40
N LEU A 34 13.99 -7.53 -7.54
CA LEU A 34 13.08 -8.67 -7.56
C LEU A 34 12.23 -8.69 -8.84
N MET A 35 11.81 -7.51 -9.29
CA MET A 35 11.15 -7.32 -10.59
C MET A 35 12.05 -7.76 -11.74
N TYR A 36 13.33 -7.35 -11.71
CA TYR A 36 14.32 -7.70 -12.72
C TYR A 36 14.59 -9.21 -12.77
N ALA A 37 14.66 -9.88 -11.61
CA ALA A 37 14.78 -11.34 -11.53
C ALA A 37 13.63 -12.07 -12.27
N SER A 38 12.43 -11.48 -12.29
CA SER A 38 11.24 -12.05 -12.91
C SER A 38 11.11 -11.65 -14.37
N ALA A 39 11.17 -10.36 -14.69
CA ALA A 39 10.82 -9.77 -15.98
C ALA A 39 12.06 -9.35 -16.83
N GLY A 40 13.26 -9.34 -16.25
CA GLY A 40 14.49 -8.94 -16.95
C GLY A 40 14.38 -7.56 -17.60
N ASN A 41 14.69 -7.47 -18.89
CA ASN A 41 14.60 -6.24 -19.67
C ASN A 41 13.16 -5.68 -19.80
N ALA A 42 12.14 -6.46 -19.46
CA ALA A 42 10.74 -6.02 -19.47
C ALA A 42 10.27 -5.47 -18.09
N SER A 43 11.15 -5.21 -17.12
CA SER A 43 10.78 -4.73 -15.79
C SER A 43 9.94 -3.45 -15.82
N TRP A 44 10.32 -2.46 -16.64
CA TRP A 44 9.56 -1.23 -16.83
C TRP A 44 8.14 -1.50 -17.39
N LEU A 45 8.02 -2.46 -18.33
CA LEU A 45 6.75 -2.86 -18.93
C LEU A 45 5.86 -3.60 -17.93
N ALA A 46 6.44 -4.42 -17.04
CA ALA A 46 5.71 -5.07 -15.96
C ALA A 46 5.09 -4.04 -15.00
N TYR A 47 5.82 -2.97 -14.64
CA TYR A 47 5.24 -1.84 -13.90
C TYR A 47 4.16 -1.10 -14.67
N ALA A 48 4.30 -0.93 -16.00
CA ALA A 48 3.27 -0.34 -16.84
C ALA A 48 1.97 -1.17 -16.82
N PHE A 49 2.08 -2.51 -16.88
CA PHE A 49 0.93 -3.40 -16.74
C PHE A 49 0.31 -3.35 -15.34
N GLY A 50 1.12 -3.34 -14.28
CA GLY A 50 0.64 -3.17 -12.90
C GLY A 50 -0.09 -1.84 -12.71
N ALA A 51 0.47 -0.74 -13.23
CA ALA A 51 -0.16 0.57 -13.17
C ALA A 51 -1.49 0.60 -13.95
N LEU A 52 -1.54 0.03 -15.17
CA LEU A 52 -2.78 -0.09 -15.95
C LEU A 52 -3.87 -0.86 -15.20
N MET A 53 -3.49 -1.97 -14.58
CA MET A 53 -4.41 -2.78 -13.75
C MET A 53 -4.99 -1.96 -12.60
N LEU A 54 -4.16 -1.24 -11.86
CA LEU A 54 -4.64 -0.47 -10.71
C LEU A 54 -5.33 0.83 -11.11
N VAL A 55 -5.03 1.42 -12.27
CA VAL A 55 -5.87 2.48 -12.86
C VAL A 55 -7.28 1.95 -13.16
N ALA A 56 -7.42 0.73 -13.69
CA ALA A 56 -8.72 0.11 -13.90
C ALA A 56 -9.47 -0.13 -12.58
N VAL A 57 -8.78 -0.53 -11.50
CA VAL A 57 -9.34 -0.59 -10.13
C VAL A 57 -9.76 0.81 -9.66
N ALA A 58 -8.92 1.82 -9.84
CA ALA A 58 -9.19 3.21 -9.45
C ALA A 58 -10.44 3.78 -10.12
N ILE A 59 -10.68 3.43 -11.38
CA ILE A 59 -11.91 3.80 -12.10
C ILE A 59 -13.15 3.18 -11.44
N ASN A 60 -13.08 1.93 -10.99
CA ASN A 60 -14.17 1.29 -10.25
C ASN A 60 -14.36 1.94 -8.86
N ILE A 61 -13.29 2.27 -8.14
CA ILE A 61 -13.34 3.02 -6.87
C ILE A 61 -14.02 4.38 -7.08
N ARG A 62 -13.69 5.10 -8.14
CA ARG A 62 -14.25 6.41 -8.47
C ARG A 62 -15.77 6.40 -8.59
N VAL A 63 -16.38 5.29 -9.02
CA VAL A 63 -17.84 5.14 -9.08
C VAL A 63 -18.48 5.40 -7.73
N PHE A 64 -17.89 4.88 -6.66
CA PHE A 64 -18.37 5.05 -5.29
C PHE A 64 -17.92 6.38 -4.70
N ALA A 65 -16.65 6.73 -4.85
CA ALA A 65 -16.03 7.90 -4.22
C ALA A 65 -16.68 9.22 -4.65
N ARG A 66 -17.23 9.29 -5.85
CA ARG A 66 -18.01 10.45 -6.34
C ARG A 66 -19.40 10.59 -5.71
N ARG A 67 -19.88 9.55 -5.01
CA ARG A 67 -21.23 9.48 -4.46
C ARG A 67 -21.26 9.24 -2.96
N SER A 68 -20.11 9.07 -2.34
CA SER A 68 -20.00 8.72 -0.92
C SER A 68 -18.69 9.19 -0.32
N ALA A 69 -18.79 9.92 0.78
CA ALA A 69 -17.70 10.32 1.63
C ALA A 69 -17.86 9.66 3.01
N SER A 70 -16.86 8.91 3.46
CA SER A 70 -16.91 8.19 4.74
C SER A 70 -15.50 7.79 5.17
N ALA A 71 -15.25 7.76 6.48
CA ALA A 71 -14.03 7.18 7.04
C ALA A 71 -13.94 5.65 6.88
N GLY A 72 -15.05 5.01 6.43
CA GLY A 72 -15.11 3.57 6.21
C GLY A 72 -14.38 3.07 4.97
N SER A 73 -13.82 3.96 4.12
CA SER A 73 -13.08 3.55 2.92
C SER A 73 -13.88 2.58 2.04
N LEU A 74 -13.21 1.59 1.45
CA LEU A 74 -13.81 0.56 0.60
C LEU A 74 -14.81 -0.36 1.32
N TYR A 75 -14.77 -0.42 2.67
CA TYR A 75 -15.81 -1.07 3.48
C TYR A 75 -17.20 -0.47 3.20
N GLU A 76 -17.31 0.86 3.17
CA GLU A 76 -18.56 1.55 2.91
C GLU A 76 -19.02 1.34 1.46
N TYR A 77 -18.09 1.28 0.51
CA TYR A 77 -18.40 0.99 -0.89
C TYR A 77 -18.96 -0.42 -1.07
N ALA A 78 -18.34 -1.41 -0.41
CA ALA A 78 -18.86 -2.77 -0.36
C ALA A 78 -20.25 -2.85 0.31
N ARG A 79 -20.52 -2.02 1.35
CA ARG A 79 -21.82 -1.94 2.00
C ARG A 79 -22.92 -1.47 1.03
N ARG A 80 -22.62 -0.48 0.22
CA ARG A 80 -23.55 0.03 -0.80
C ARG A 80 -23.81 -0.97 -1.92
N ALA A 81 -22.82 -1.78 -2.27
CA ALA A 81 -22.93 -2.77 -3.34
C ALA A 81 -23.55 -4.11 -2.87
N PHE A 82 -23.14 -4.62 -1.71
CA PHE A 82 -23.45 -5.98 -1.25
C PHE A 82 -24.22 -6.03 0.09
N GLY A 83 -24.51 -4.87 0.69
CA GLY A 83 -25.11 -4.79 2.01
C GLY A 83 -24.12 -5.10 3.14
N SER A 84 -24.64 -5.25 4.37
CA SER A 84 -23.83 -5.37 5.58
C SER A 84 -22.88 -6.58 5.58
N ARG A 85 -23.29 -7.72 5.04
CA ARG A 85 -22.46 -8.94 5.01
C ARG A 85 -21.24 -8.77 4.09
N GLY A 86 -21.43 -8.26 2.87
CA GLY A 86 -20.34 -8.00 1.95
C GLY A 86 -19.36 -6.93 2.47
N ALA A 87 -19.91 -5.89 3.11
CA ALA A 87 -19.12 -4.87 3.76
C ALA A 87 -18.19 -5.44 4.84
N LEU A 88 -18.70 -6.34 5.67
CA LEU A 88 -17.91 -6.92 6.76
C LEU A 88 -16.74 -7.76 6.23
N LEU A 89 -16.95 -8.54 5.17
CA LEU A 89 -15.87 -9.30 4.51
C LEU A 89 -14.83 -8.39 3.87
N CYS A 90 -15.27 -7.37 3.13
CA CYS A 90 -14.38 -6.39 2.54
C CYS A 90 -13.54 -5.68 3.62
N GLY A 91 -14.20 -5.21 4.69
CA GLY A 91 -13.50 -4.56 5.77
C GLY A 91 -12.62 -5.51 6.61
N TRP A 92 -12.88 -6.83 6.61
CA TRP A 92 -12.01 -7.82 7.21
C TRP A 92 -10.71 -7.95 6.38
N ALA A 93 -10.83 -8.01 5.05
CA ALA A 93 -9.70 -7.97 4.14
C ALA A 93 -8.90 -6.66 4.24
N LEU A 94 -9.57 -5.49 4.42
CA LEU A 94 -8.91 -4.21 4.64
C LEU A 94 -8.06 -4.18 5.91
N LEU A 95 -8.57 -4.73 7.01
CA LEU A 95 -7.80 -4.81 8.26
C LEU A 95 -6.54 -5.67 8.10
N TRP A 96 -6.64 -6.79 7.40
CA TRP A 96 -5.49 -7.61 7.04
C TRP A 96 -4.46 -6.82 6.23
N ALA A 97 -4.91 -6.21 5.14
CA ALA A 97 -4.06 -5.47 4.22
C ALA A 97 -3.31 -4.34 4.94
N TYR A 98 -4.02 -3.45 5.64
CA TYR A 98 -3.40 -2.32 6.32
C TYR A 98 -2.54 -2.74 7.52
N ALA A 99 -2.90 -3.82 8.25
CA ALA A 99 -2.07 -4.32 9.32
C ALA A 99 -0.73 -4.84 8.80
N LEU A 100 -0.74 -5.66 7.75
CA LEU A 100 0.49 -6.24 7.23
C LEU A 100 1.38 -5.22 6.50
N VAL A 101 0.79 -4.26 5.77
CA VAL A 101 1.57 -3.13 5.22
C VAL A 101 2.14 -2.25 6.34
N GLY A 102 1.40 -2.02 7.44
CA GLY A 102 1.94 -1.32 8.60
C GLY A 102 3.08 -2.06 9.27
N VAL A 103 3.02 -3.39 9.36
CA VAL A 103 4.13 -4.24 9.85
C VAL A 103 5.32 -4.18 8.89
N ALA A 104 5.09 -4.22 7.56
CA ALA A 104 6.14 -4.03 6.57
C ALA A 104 6.84 -2.66 6.73
N GLY A 105 6.08 -1.58 6.96
CA GLY A 105 6.65 -0.27 7.26
C GLY A 105 7.55 -0.29 8.50
N LEU A 106 7.10 -0.91 9.60
CA LEU A 106 7.87 -1.03 10.84
C LEU A 106 9.16 -1.85 10.67
N THR A 107 9.06 -2.97 9.98
CA THR A 107 10.23 -3.85 9.74
C THR A 107 11.19 -3.24 8.75
N GLY A 108 10.70 -2.56 7.69
CA GLY A 108 11.50 -1.75 6.78
C GLY A 108 12.24 -0.62 7.50
N PHE A 109 11.58 0.08 8.44
CA PHE A 109 12.24 1.08 9.27
C PHE A 109 13.38 0.49 10.10
N ALA A 110 13.22 -0.73 10.63
CA ALA A 110 14.27 -1.41 11.37
C ALA A 110 15.45 -1.81 10.45
N VAL A 111 15.20 -2.24 9.21
CA VAL A 111 16.23 -2.55 8.20
C VAL A 111 17.11 -1.32 7.94
N PHE A 112 16.51 -0.18 7.57
CA PHE A 112 17.25 1.03 7.21
C PHE A 112 17.85 1.73 8.43
N SER A 113 17.25 1.60 9.61
CA SER A 113 17.90 2.02 10.85
C SER A 113 19.20 1.25 11.11
N ALA A 114 19.18 -0.07 10.87
CA ALA A 114 20.38 -0.90 11.03
C ALA A 114 21.46 -0.53 10.00
N ALA A 115 21.10 -0.26 8.73
CA ALA A 115 22.02 0.19 7.69
C ALA A 115 22.69 1.52 8.05
N LEU A 116 21.90 2.52 8.48
CA LEU A 116 22.43 3.82 8.92
C LEU A 116 23.30 3.72 10.18
N LEU A 117 22.96 2.89 11.15
CA LEU A 117 23.77 2.67 12.35
C LEU A 117 25.08 1.95 12.01
N ALA A 118 25.05 1.00 11.06
CA ALA A 118 26.26 0.32 10.61
C ALA A 118 27.26 1.27 9.96
N SER A 119 26.81 2.34 9.29
CA SER A 119 27.68 3.36 8.69
C SER A 119 28.51 4.14 9.73
N VAL A 120 28.06 4.19 11.00
CA VAL A 120 28.76 4.78 12.14
C VAL A 120 29.27 3.73 13.13
N HIS A 121 29.41 2.47 12.69
CA HIS A 121 29.88 1.34 13.50
C HIS A 121 29.06 1.07 14.77
N ALA A 122 27.78 1.44 14.77
CA ALA A 122 26.85 1.18 15.85
C ALA A 122 25.87 0.06 15.48
N SER A 123 25.35 -0.63 16.47
CA SER A 123 24.30 -1.64 16.30
C SER A 123 23.31 -1.58 17.47
N VAL A 124 22.04 -1.80 17.16
CA VAL A 124 20.97 -1.88 18.17
C VAL A 124 20.07 -3.05 17.85
N ALA A 125 19.43 -3.62 18.86
CA ALA A 125 18.42 -4.65 18.65
C ALA A 125 17.28 -4.12 17.78
N PRO A 126 16.84 -4.83 16.72
CA PRO A 126 15.84 -4.36 15.75
C PRO A 126 14.51 -3.93 16.38
N ILE A 127 14.18 -4.47 17.55
CA ILE A 127 12.96 -4.12 18.30
C ILE A 127 12.95 -2.65 18.77
N LEU A 128 14.13 -2.02 18.99
CA LEU A 128 14.21 -0.65 19.48
C LEU A 128 13.80 0.37 18.41
N PRO A 129 14.39 0.37 17.17
CA PRO A 129 13.93 1.28 16.13
C PRO A 129 12.47 1.01 15.72
N LEU A 130 12.03 -0.24 15.72
CA LEU A 130 10.63 -0.60 15.46
C LEU A 130 9.69 0.05 16.48
N ALA A 131 9.98 -0.07 17.79
CA ALA A 131 9.20 0.55 18.85
C ALA A 131 9.22 2.08 18.75
N ALA A 132 10.37 2.69 18.49
CA ALA A 132 10.51 4.13 18.30
C ALA A 132 9.67 4.63 17.13
N CYS A 133 9.74 3.96 15.97
CA CYS A 133 8.93 4.26 14.80
C CYS A 133 7.43 4.24 15.13
N LEU A 134 6.96 3.15 15.76
CA LEU A 134 5.54 2.99 16.11
C LEU A 134 5.06 4.05 17.09
N LEU A 135 5.85 4.36 18.13
CA LEU A 135 5.49 5.37 19.13
C LEU A 135 5.39 6.77 18.52
N VAL A 136 6.34 7.15 17.67
CA VAL A 136 6.32 8.46 16.99
C VAL A 136 5.15 8.54 16.01
N ALA A 137 4.95 7.51 15.17
CA ALA A 137 3.84 7.44 14.23
C ALA A 137 2.48 7.48 14.96
N PHE A 138 2.33 6.73 16.07
CA PHE A 138 1.13 6.77 16.89
C PHE A 138 0.90 8.16 17.52
N GLY A 139 1.94 8.80 18.03
CA GLY A 139 1.85 10.15 18.61
C GLY A 139 1.35 11.20 17.60
N LEU A 140 1.82 11.14 16.33
CA LEU A 140 1.35 12.01 15.26
C LEU A 140 -0.10 11.72 14.87
N ALA A 141 -0.44 10.44 14.66
CA ALA A 141 -1.80 10.04 14.30
C ALA A 141 -2.82 10.32 15.40
N TYR A 142 -2.40 10.24 16.68
CA TYR A 142 -3.23 10.52 17.84
C TYR A 142 -3.59 12.00 17.96
N ARG A 143 -2.62 12.91 17.73
CA ARG A 143 -2.80 14.33 17.97
C ARG A 143 -3.67 15.04 16.92
N ASP A 144 -3.31 14.92 15.65
CA ASP A 144 -4.00 15.64 14.58
C ASP A 144 -3.79 14.97 13.25
N ILE A 145 -4.89 14.72 12.52
CA ILE A 145 -4.83 14.12 11.18
C ILE A 145 -4.11 15.05 10.18
N ARG A 146 -4.32 16.35 10.28
CA ARG A 146 -3.68 17.31 9.39
C ARG A 146 -2.16 17.35 9.62
N LEU A 147 -1.71 17.33 10.89
CA LEU A 147 -0.28 17.20 11.20
C LEU A 147 0.30 15.91 10.63
N SER A 148 -0.43 14.80 10.78
CA SER A 148 -0.03 13.50 10.23
C SER A 148 0.12 13.57 8.70
N THR A 149 -0.88 14.06 7.97
CA THR A 149 -0.86 14.11 6.50
C THR A 149 0.14 15.12 5.95
N ILE A 150 0.38 16.26 6.61
CA ILE A 150 1.46 17.18 6.24
C ILE A 150 2.82 16.51 6.43
N THR A 151 3.02 15.79 7.55
CA THR A 151 4.25 15.02 7.78
C THR A 151 4.47 14.01 6.64
N LEU A 152 3.43 13.23 6.26
CA LEU A 152 3.51 12.31 5.14
C LEU A 152 3.92 13.01 3.84
N LEU A 153 3.30 14.15 3.53
CA LEU A 153 3.61 14.92 2.33
C LEU A 153 5.08 15.37 2.29
N CYS A 154 5.60 15.90 3.40
CA CYS A 154 6.98 16.36 3.48
C CYS A 154 7.99 15.21 3.38
N LEU A 155 7.74 14.10 4.10
CA LEU A 155 8.63 12.95 4.11
C LEU A 155 8.70 12.28 2.73
N GLU A 156 7.54 12.05 2.09
CA GLU A 156 7.50 11.41 0.78
C GLU A 156 8.07 12.33 -0.32
N ALA A 157 7.80 13.62 -0.26
CA ALA A 157 8.43 14.58 -1.19
C ALA A 157 9.96 14.56 -1.06
N ALA A 158 10.47 14.54 0.17
CA ALA A 158 11.91 14.46 0.43
C ALA A 158 12.51 13.13 -0.09
N SER A 159 11.90 11.98 0.25
CA SER A 159 12.42 10.67 -0.13
C SER A 159 12.38 10.42 -1.65
N VAL A 160 11.26 10.76 -2.30
CA VAL A 160 11.15 10.66 -3.77
C VAL A 160 12.15 11.58 -4.47
N THR A 161 12.35 12.81 -3.96
CA THR A 161 13.34 13.74 -4.52
C THR A 161 14.75 13.17 -4.42
N LEU A 162 15.13 12.57 -3.29
CA LEU A 162 16.44 11.91 -3.13
C LEU A 162 16.64 10.80 -4.16
N ILE A 163 15.65 9.94 -4.38
CA ILE A 163 15.73 8.86 -5.38
C ILE A 163 15.82 9.44 -6.80
N LEU A 164 15.04 10.47 -7.13
CA LEU A 164 15.10 11.10 -8.45
C LEU A 164 16.46 11.75 -8.72
N ILE A 165 17.06 12.42 -7.72
CA ILE A 165 18.40 12.98 -7.83
C ILE A 165 19.43 11.85 -8.06
N LEU A 166 19.37 10.76 -7.27
CA LEU A 166 20.24 9.62 -7.44
C LEU A 166 20.16 9.05 -8.86
N LEU A 167 18.95 8.71 -9.32
CA LEU A 167 18.76 8.13 -10.65
C LEU A 167 19.17 9.09 -11.76
N ALA A 168 18.92 10.39 -11.61
CA ALA A 168 19.38 11.40 -12.55
C ALA A 168 20.91 11.47 -12.62
N LEU A 169 21.60 11.41 -11.47
CA LEU A 169 23.05 11.36 -11.40
C LEU A 169 23.61 10.07 -12.01
N LEU A 170 23.02 8.91 -11.73
CA LEU A 170 23.42 7.64 -12.34
C LEU A 170 23.28 7.68 -13.87
N LEU A 171 22.16 8.21 -14.38
CA LEU A 171 21.95 8.35 -15.82
C LEU A 171 22.92 9.37 -16.44
N ALA A 172 23.24 10.47 -15.75
CA ALA A 172 24.19 11.47 -16.23
C ALA A 172 25.64 10.95 -16.32
N HIS A 173 26.02 9.99 -15.47
CA HIS A 173 27.32 9.31 -15.55
C HIS A 173 27.34 8.19 -16.60
N GLY A 174 26.18 7.74 -17.07
CA GLY A 174 26.03 6.75 -18.12
C GLY A 174 26.41 7.30 -19.51
N LYS A 175 26.83 6.43 -20.41
CA LYS A 175 27.19 6.81 -21.81
C LYS A 175 25.95 7.04 -22.69
N THR A 176 24.82 6.45 -22.32
CA THR A 176 23.56 6.52 -23.12
C THR A 176 22.37 6.58 -22.17
N LEU A 177 21.31 7.28 -22.60
CA LEU A 177 20.02 7.29 -21.90
C LEU A 177 19.05 6.27 -22.48
N VAL A 178 19.40 5.65 -23.61
CA VAL A 178 18.57 4.70 -24.33
C VAL A 178 19.19 3.31 -24.21
N ASP A 179 18.41 2.36 -23.72
CA ASP A 179 18.76 0.96 -23.64
C ASP A 179 18.01 0.15 -24.71
N PRO A 180 18.69 -0.21 -25.84
CA PRO A 180 18.04 -0.98 -26.89
C PRO A 180 17.50 -2.33 -26.45
N ASP A 181 18.17 -2.99 -25.50
CA ASP A 181 17.73 -4.29 -24.98
C ASP A 181 16.42 -4.19 -24.17
N GLN A 182 16.22 -3.10 -23.42
CA GLN A 182 14.96 -2.85 -22.73
C GLN A 182 13.84 -2.47 -23.70
N LEU A 183 14.14 -1.65 -24.70
CA LEU A 183 13.14 -1.20 -25.68
C LEU A 183 12.71 -2.33 -26.63
N THR A 184 13.63 -3.22 -26.99
CA THR A 184 13.32 -4.39 -27.83
C THR A 184 12.86 -5.59 -27.00
N LEU A 185 12.77 -5.46 -25.66
CA LEU A 185 12.39 -6.53 -24.73
C LEU A 185 13.26 -7.80 -24.90
N ARG A 186 14.56 -7.62 -25.16
CA ARG A 186 15.48 -8.71 -25.47
C ARG A 186 15.54 -9.72 -24.30
N GLY A 187 15.24 -11.00 -24.60
CA GLY A 187 15.22 -12.07 -23.61
C GLY A 187 13.99 -12.13 -22.71
N ALA A 188 13.06 -11.16 -22.87
CA ALA A 188 11.80 -11.20 -22.14
C ALA A 188 10.86 -12.30 -22.67
N ASN A 189 10.06 -12.87 -21.77
CA ASN A 189 9.03 -13.83 -22.12
C ASN A 189 7.73 -13.52 -21.38
N LEU A 190 6.62 -14.08 -21.85
CA LEU A 190 5.29 -13.78 -21.31
C LEU A 190 5.13 -14.24 -19.85
N SER A 191 5.72 -15.37 -19.45
CA SER A 191 5.65 -15.86 -18.08
C SER A 191 6.42 -14.94 -17.12
N GLY A 192 7.60 -14.48 -17.49
CA GLY A 192 8.37 -13.51 -16.72
C GLY A 192 7.66 -12.17 -16.59
N LEU A 193 7.01 -11.71 -17.66
CA LEU A 193 6.20 -10.49 -17.62
C LEU A 193 4.97 -10.64 -16.69
N ALA A 194 4.30 -11.79 -16.68
CA ALA A 194 3.17 -12.08 -15.81
C ALA A 194 3.61 -12.14 -14.32
N LEU A 195 4.74 -12.79 -14.03
CA LEU A 195 5.34 -12.79 -12.69
C LEU A 195 5.74 -11.37 -12.26
N GLY A 196 6.39 -10.61 -13.17
CA GLY A 196 6.72 -9.21 -12.93
C GLY A 196 5.49 -8.35 -12.66
N ALA A 197 4.40 -8.53 -13.39
CA ALA A 197 3.14 -7.84 -13.12
C ALA A 197 2.57 -8.18 -11.72
N THR A 198 2.78 -9.40 -11.24
CA THR A 198 2.44 -9.80 -9.86
C THR A 198 3.29 -9.05 -8.84
N VAL A 199 4.60 -8.91 -9.08
CA VAL A 199 5.51 -8.13 -8.23
C VAL A 199 5.14 -6.64 -8.27
N ALA A 200 4.75 -6.10 -9.43
CA ALA A 200 4.34 -4.70 -9.57
C ALA A 200 3.15 -4.33 -8.68
N ILE A 201 2.24 -5.27 -8.42
CA ILE A 201 1.12 -5.02 -7.50
C ILE A 201 1.63 -4.72 -6.10
N PHE A 202 2.63 -5.43 -5.57
CA PHE A 202 3.17 -5.18 -4.22
C PHE A 202 3.66 -3.73 -4.06
N SER A 203 4.22 -3.16 -5.12
CA SER A 203 4.66 -1.76 -5.13
C SER A 203 3.51 -0.76 -5.22
N LEU A 204 2.38 -1.14 -5.80
CA LEU A 204 1.30 -0.22 -6.17
C LEU A 204 0.03 -0.35 -5.31
N VAL A 205 -0.06 -1.32 -4.38
CA VAL A 205 -1.20 -1.46 -3.46
C VAL A 205 -1.20 -0.36 -2.40
N GLY A 206 -2.39 0.02 -1.93
CA GLY A 206 -2.54 1.05 -0.89
C GLY A 206 -2.88 2.45 -1.44
N PHE A 207 -2.86 2.63 -2.77
CA PHE A 207 -3.24 3.91 -3.42
C PHE A 207 -4.67 4.35 -3.09
N GLU A 208 -5.55 3.43 -2.71
CA GLU A 208 -6.92 3.71 -2.31
C GLU A 208 -7.05 4.22 -0.86
N SER A 209 -5.97 4.25 -0.07
CA SER A 209 -6.03 4.62 1.36
C SER A 209 -6.54 6.05 1.60
N ALA A 210 -6.44 6.94 0.60
CA ALA A 210 -7.11 8.24 0.59
C ALA A 210 -8.62 8.14 0.87
N THR A 211 -9.27 7.05 0.48
CA THR A 211 -10.71 6.85 0.71
C THR A 211 -11.08 6.76 2.18
N SER A 212 -10.13 6.46 3.08
CA SER A 212 -10.32 6.45 4.53
C SER A 212 -10.45 7.85 5.14
N LEU A 213 -10.08 8.89 4.40
CA LEU A 213 -10.13 10.30 4.80
C LEU A 213 -11.40 11.03 4.31
N GLY A 214 -12.42 10.28 3.89
CA GLY A 214 -13.63 10.84 3.28
C GLY A 214 -14.37 11.83 4.15
N GLU A 215 -14.40 11.69 5.48
CA GLU A 215 -15.04 12.62 6.40
C GLU A 215 -14.19 13.87 6.67
N GLU A 216 -12.87 13.77 6.53
CA GLU A 216 -11.91 14.81 6.90
C GLU A 216 -11.49 15.67 5.69
N ALA A 217 -11.69 15.17 4.47
CA ALA A 217 -11.33 15.88 3.24
C ALA A 217 -12.24 17.09 2.97
N HIS A 218 -11.63 18.18 2.48
CA HIS A 218 -12.37 19.29 1.90
C HIS A 218 -12.92 18.89 0.53
N ASN A 219 -14.21 19.11 0.29
CA ASN A 219 -14.87 18.67 -0.95
C ASN A 219 -14.62 17.18 -1.29
N PRO A 220 -15.02 16.23 -0.40
CA PRO A 220 -14.58 14.84 -0.47
C PRO A 220 -15.01 14.10 -1.75
N LEU A 221 -16.19 14.43 -2.31
CA LEU A 221 -16.70 13.79 -3.54
C LEU A 221 -15.86 14.14 -4.79
N HIS A 222 -15.01 15.16 -4.71
CA HIS A 222 -14.06 15.54 -5.74
C HIS A 222 -12.61 15.16 -5.35
N SER A 223 -12.20 15.48 -4.11
CA SER A 223 -10.82 15.28 -3.65
C SER A 223 -10.45 13.81 -3.56
N ILE A 224 -11.31 12.96 -3.01
CA ILE A 224 -11.02 11.52 -2.85
C ILE A 224 -10.85 10.80 -4.20
N PRO A 225 -11.82 10.86 -5.15
CA PRO A 225 -11.65 10.18 -6.44
C PRO A 225 -10.48 10.73 -7.26
N SER A 226 -10.16 12.02 -7.12
CA SER A 226 -8.99 12.63 -7.78
C SER A 226 -7.69 12.14 -7.15
N ALA A 227 -7.60 12.07 -5.83
CA ALA A 227 -6.43 11.57 -5.12
C ALA A 227 -6.12 10.12 -5.47
N VAL A 228 -7.14 9.25 -5.47
CA VAL A 228 -6.98 7.83 -5.81
C VAL A 228 -6.40 7.64 -7.22
N ILE A 229 -6.93 8.36 -8.22
CA ILE A 229 -6.44 8.25 -9.61
C ILE A 229 -5.05 8.88 -9.75
N LEU A 230 -4.84 10.07 -9.17
CA LEU A 230 -3.56 10.78 -9.27
C LEU A 230 -2.43 9.97 -8.63
N SER A 231 -2.68 9.35 -7.47
CA SER A 231 -1.68 8.57 -6.75
C SER A 231 -1.22 7.34 -7.55
N VAL A 232 -2.14 6.58 -8.14
CA VAL A 232 -1.76 5.39 -8.92
C VAL A 232 -1.04 5.76 -10.21
N ILE A 233 -1.43 6.84 -10.89
CA ILE A 233 -0.77 7.31 -12.10
C ILE A 233 0.63 7.84 -11.78
N ALA A 234 0.76 8.68 -10.74
CA ALA A 234 2.05 9.24 -10.34
C ALA A 234 3.02 8.16 -9.87
N ALA A 235 2.58 7.23 -9.01
CA ALA A 235 3.40 6.12 -8.55
C ALA A 235 3.76 5.18 -9.70
N GLY A 236 2.82 4.83 -10.56
CA GLY A 236 3.07 4.01 -11.74
C GLY A 236 4.13 4.60 -12.66
N ALA A 237 4.02 5.89 -12.99
CA ALA A 237 5.01 6.59 -13.81
C ALA A 237 6.39 6.62 -13.14
N PHE A 238 6.42 6.88 -11.82
CA PHE A 238 7.66 6.88 -11.04
C PHE A 238 8.33 5.49 -11.03
N PHE A 239 7.58 4.41 -10.81
CA PHE A 239 8.16 3.06 -10.77
C PHE A 239 8.60 2.55 -12.16
N ILE A 240 7.87 2.93 -13.23
CA ILE A 240 8.32 2.66 -14.60
C ILE A 240 9.68 3.33 -14.84
N PHE A 241 9.82 4.60 -14.43
CA PHE A 241 11.07 5.34 -14.55
C PHE A 241 12.19 4.71 -13.72
N CYS A 242 11.93 4.38 -12.44
CA CYS A 242 12.92 3.74 -11.57
C CYS A 242 13.41 2.41 -12.15
N ALA A 243 12.49 1.53 -12.55
CA ALA A 243 12.85 0.24 -13.11
C ALA A 243 13.69 0.37 -14.39
N TYR A 244 13.33 1.28 -15.29
CA TYR A 244 14.11 1.55 -16.50
C TYR A 244 15.50 2.08 -16.17
N ALA A 245 15.59 3.06 -15.28
CA ALA A 245 16.84 3.72 -14.92
C ALA A 245 17.82 2.79 -14.19
N GLU A 246 17.32 1.98 -13.25
CA GLU A 246 18.15 1.02 -12.51
C GLU A 246 18.68 -0.11 -13.40
N VAL A 247 17.86 -0.68 -14.26
CA VAL A 247 18.29 -1.69 -15.22
C VAL A 247 19.32 -1.12 -16.17
N LEU A 248 19.14 0.12 -16.67
CA LEU A 248 20.11 0.81 -17.52
C LEU A 248 21.43 1.06 -16.76
N ALA A 249 21.36 1.56 -15.51
CA ALA A 249 22.54 1.85 -14.70
C ALA A 249 23.33 0.58 -14.32
N ALA A 250 22.65 -0.56 -14.20
CA ALA A 250 23.30 -1.85 -13.92
C ALA A 250 24.03 -2.46 -15.14
N ARG A 251 23.87 -1.88 -16.35
CA ARG A 251 24.52 -2.39 -17.55
C ARG A 251 26.05 -2.34 -17.45
N GLY A 252 26.68 -3.46 -17.78
CA GLY A 252 28.14 -3.59 -17.77
C GLY A 252 28.78 -3.78 -16.40
N LEU A 253 27.98 -3.82 -15.33
CA LEU A 253 28.48 -4.20 -14.01
C LEU A 253 28.72 -5.70 -13.91
N PRO A 254 29.72 -6.14 -13.12
CA PRO A 254 30.06 -7.56 -12.98
C PRO A 254 28.97 -8.37 -12.28
N THR A 255 28.18 -7.74 -11.42
CA THR A 255 27.08 -8.37 -10.69
C THR A 255 25.75 -7.96 -11.32
N PRO A 256 24.90 -8.90 -11.75
CA PRO A 256 23.56 -8.59 -12.24
C PRO A 256 22.68 -7.95 -11.16
N LEU A 257 21.73 -7.10 -11.55
CA LEU A 257 20.88 -6.32 -10.65
C LEU A 257 20.13 -7.19 -9.63
N ASP A 258 19.64 -8.36 -10.03
CA ASP A 258 18.92 -9.34 -9.18
C ASP A 258 19.84 -10.08 -8.18
N LYS A 259 21.15 -9.96 -8.31
CA LYS A 259 22.15 -10.56 -7.41
C LYS A 259 22.80 -9.53 -6.48
N MET A 260 22.46 -8.26 -6.60
CA MET A 260 22.98 -7.20 -5.74
C MET A 260 22.24 -7.23 -4.40
N GLY A 261 22.99 -7.32 -3.28
CA GLY A 261 22.40 -7.30 -1.93
C GLY A 261 21.82 -5.93 -1.54
N ALA A 262 22.43 -4.85 -2.04
CA ALA A 262 21.99 -3.47 -1.91
C ALA A 262 22.15 -2.79 -3.28
N PRO A 263 21.15 -2.88 -4.18
CA PRO A 263 21.29 -2.48 -5.57
C PRO A 263 21.64 -1.01 -5.76
N LEU A 264 20.90 -0.09 -5.16
CA LEU A 264 21.16 1.34 -5.30
C LEU A 264 22.49 1.75 -4.69
N ASP A 265 22.93 1.12 -3.61
CA ASP A 265 24.25 1.33 -3.03
C ASP A 265 25.37 0.87 -3.98
N THR A 266 25.18 -0.31 -4.58
CA THR A 266 26.12 -0.84 -5.58
C THR A 266 26.20 0.06 -6.81
N LEU A 267 25.06 0.57 -7.27
CA LEU A 267 25.00 1.52 -8.38
C LEU A 267 25.65 2.87 -8.02
N ALA A 268 25.46 3.37 -6.79
CA ALA A 268 26.09 4.59 -6.30
C ALA A 268 27.62 4.44 -6.23
N ASP A 269 28.11 3.29 -5.77
CA ASP A 269 29.57 2.99 -5.77
C ASP A 269 30.13 2.93 -7.20
N ALA A 270 29.45 2.25 -8.10
CA ALA A 270 29.86 2.14 -9.49
C ALA A 270 29.92 3.50 -10.21
N ALA A 271 29.06 4.44 -9.79
CA ALA A 271 29.06 5.82 -10.26
C ALA A 271 30.05 6.75 -9.51
N HIS A 272 30.85 6.22 -8.59
CA HIS A 272 31.75 6.99 -7.72
C HIS A 272 31.07 8.05 -6.85
N LEU A 273 29.85 7.74 -6.38
CA LEU A 273 29.01 8.63 -5.57
C LEU A 273 28.70 8.02 -4.17
N PRO A 274 29.72 7.67 -3.35
CA PRO A 274 29.50 6.95 -2.10
C PRO A 274 28.68 7.73 -1.07
N GLY A 275 28.67 9.07 -1.14
CA GLY A 275 27.83 9.91 -0.27
C GLY A 275 26.32 9.73 -0.48
N LEU A 276 25.88 9.17 -1.61
CA LEU A 276 24.46 8.93 -1.90
C LEU A 276 23.89 7.73 -1.13
N LYS A 277 24.71 6.78 -0.67
CA LYS A 277 24.23 5.63 0.12
C LYS A 277 23.47 6.08 1.37
N ILE A 278 24.07 6.98 2.14
CA ILE A 278 23.41 7.52 3.34
C ILE A 278 22.08 8.22 2.96
N ALA A 279 22.06 8.95 1.83
CA ALA A 279 20.86 9.61 1.35
C ALA A 279 19.76 8.59 0.94
N ILE A 280 20.14 7.46 0.31
CA ILE A 280 19.24 6.36 -0.04
C ILE A 280 18.62 5.75 1.22
N ASP A 281 19.48 5.38 2.19
CA ASP A 281 19.04 4.79 3.45
C ASP A 281 18.13 5.73 4.24
N VAL A 282 18.46 7.03 4.29
CA VAL A 282 17.60 8.05 4.90
C VAL A 282 16.25 8.15 4.16
N GLY A 283 16.26 8.21 2.82
CA GLY A 283 15.02 8.22 2.03
C GLY A 283 14.13 6.99 2.28
N ALA A 284 14.73 5.81 2.31
CA ALA A 284 14.03 4.56 2.59
C ALA A 284 13.52 4.49 4.05
N LEU A 285 14.29 5.00 5.01
CA LEU A 285 13.85 5.13 6.41
C LEU A 285 12.62 6.03 6.52
N LEU A 286 12.64 7.20 5.87
CA LEU A 286 11.53 8.15 5.87
C LEU A 286 10.28 7.55 5.23
N SER A 287 10.42 6.85 4.10
CA SER A 287 9.32 6.17 3.42
C SER A 287 8.74 5.02 4.26
N SER A 288 9.59 4.22 4.94
CA SER A 288 9.15 3.17 5.87
C SER A 288 8.33 3.74 7.03
N PHE A 289 8.77 4.87 7.60
CA PHE A 289 8.01 5.60 8.62
C PHE A 289 6.65 6.07 8.08
N SER A 290 6.65 6.63 6.85
CA SER A 290 5.43 7.10 6.20
C SER A 290 4.42 5.98 5.95
N ILE A 291 4.87 4.80 5.50
CA ILE A 291 4.03 3.61 5.36
C ILE A 291 3.35 3.27 6.68
N THR A 292 4.12 3.22 7.78
CA THR A 292 3.60 2.93 9.12
C THR A 292 2.55 3.95 9.56
N LEU A 293 2.83 5.23 9.39
CA LEU A 293 1.90 6.32 9.76
C LEU A 293 0.63 6.29 8.90
N ALA A 294 0.76 6.05 7.59
CA ALA A 294 -0.37 5.93 6.68
C ALA A 294 -1.25 4.70 7.01
N ALA A 295 -0.62 3.56 7.35
CA ALA A 295 -1.32 2.36 7.77
C ALA A 295 -2.07 2.55 9.09
N LEU A 296 -1.48 3.24 10.07
CA LEU A 296 -2.16 3.63 11.32
C LEU A 296 -3.37 4.52 11.04
N ASN A 297 -3.23 5.53 10.18
CA ASN A 297 -4.33 6.41 9.79
C ASN A 297 -5.49 5.64 9.15
N ALA A 298 -5.21 4.80 8.15
CA ALA A 298 -6.23 4.06 7.44
C ALA A 298 -6.83 2.93 8.29
N GLY A 299 -6.00 2.08 8.90
CA GLY A 299 -6.44 0.96 9.72
C GLY A 299 -7.21 1.38 10.97
N GLY A 300 -6.76 2.44 11.65
CA GLY A 300 -7.49 3.02 12.78
C GLY A 300 -8.90 3.49 12.41
N ARG A 301 -9.08 4.08 11.23
CA ARG A 301 -10.42 4.51 10.74
C ARG A 301 -11.32 3.33 10.38
N ILE A 302 -10.76 2.25 9.83
CA ILE A 302 -11.54 1.03 9.59
C ILE A 302 -12.00 0.40 10.91
N VAL A 303 -11.12 0.31 11.93
CA VAL A 303 -11.51 -0.16 13.27
C VAL A 303 -12.60 0.72 13.87
N PHE A 304 -12.45 2.05 13.78
CA PHE A 304 -13.43 3.03 14.27
C PHE A 304 -14.80 2.84 13.61
N THR A 305 -14.85 2.78 12.29
CA THR A 305 -16.10 2.62 11.52
C THR A 305 -16.77 1.29 11.82
N LYS A 306 -15.99 0.19 11.90
CA LYS A 306 -16.50 -1.13 12.24
C LYS A 306 -17.01 -1.23 13.68
N SER A 307 -16.44 -0.46 14.61
CA SER A 307 -16.95 -0.38 15.98
C SER A 307 -18.31 0.32 16.03
N ARG A 308 -18.50 1.33 15.22
CA ARG A 308 -19.81 2.01 15.08
C ARG A 308 -20.87 1.13 14.45
N SER A 309 -20.49 0.21 13.57
CA SER A 309 -21.40 -0.79 12.98
C SER A 309 -21.61 -2.03 13.87
N GLY A 310 -21.05 -2.08 15.08
CA GLY A 310 -21.29 -3.13 16.08
C GLY A 310 -20.41 -4.38 15.93
N LEU A 311 -19.42 -4.39 15.03
CA LEU A 311 -18.50 -5.53 14.87
C LEU A 311 -17.44 -5.59 15.98
N PHE A 312 -16.91 -4.44 16.38
CA PHE A 312 -15.97 -4.29 17.48
C PHE A 312 -16.63 -3.64 18.72
N PRO A 313 -15.96 -3.67 19.90
CA PRO A 313 -16.47 -2.98 21.07
C PRO A 313 -16.78 -1.50 20.81
N ARG A 314 -17.92 -1.02 21.30
CA ARG A 314 -18.40 0.36 21.05
C ARG A 314 -17.40 1.43 21.49
N ALA A 315 -16.55 1.15 22.48
CA ALA A 315 -15.52 2.06 22.95
C ALA A 315 -14.55 2.48 21.83
N LEU A 316 -14.18 1.54 20.94
CA LEU A 316 -13.29 1.84 19.81
C LEU A 316 -13.92 2.77 18.76
N GLY A 317 -15.24 2.95 18.79
CA GLY A 317 -15.99 3.89 17.95
C GLY A 317 -16.09 5.32 18.53
N ALA A 318 -15.35 5.62 19.61
CA ALA A 318 -15.31 6.95 20.20
C ALA A 318 -14.16 7.78 19.61
N SER A 319 -14.44 9.07 19.31
CA SER A 319 -13.41 10.05 18.95
C SER A 319 -12.92 10.80 20.18
N HIS A 320 -11.67 11.28 20.15
CA HIS A 320 -11.08 12.08 21.21
C HIS A 320 -11.81 13.43 21.36
N PRO A 321 -12.16 13.86 22.59
CA PRO A 321 -12.97 15.07 22.81
C PRO A 321 -12.30 16.35 22.29
N VAL A 322 -10.97 16.45 22.36
CA VAL A 322 -10.20 17.62 21.95
C VAL A 322 -9.65 17.46 20.52
N PHE A 323 -8.94 16.35 20.25
CA PHE A 323 -8.26 16.14 18.98
C PHE A 323 -9.18 15.65 17.86
N ARG A 324 -10.38 15.14 18.20
CA ARG A 324 -11.35 14.58 17.24
C ARG A 324 -10.75 13.48 16.35
N THR A 325 -9.76 12.75 16.86
CA THR A 325 -9.16 11.57 16.23
C THR A 325 -9.74 10.28 16.80
N PRO A 326 -9.74 9.15 16.10
CA PRO A 326 -10.25 7.86 16.59
C PRO A 326 -9.23 7.18 17.51
N HIS A 327 -8.86 7.83 18.61
CA HIS A 327 -7.70 7.52 19.44
C HIS A 327 -7.65 6.08 20.00
N LEU A 328 -8.79 5.52 20.44
CA LEU A 328 -8.85 4.14 20.93
C LEU A 328 -8.72 3.13 19.79
N ALA A 329 -9.28 3.42 18.63
CA ALA A 329 -9.11 2.59 17.45
C ALA A 329 -7.67 2.61 16.94
N LEU A 330 -7.01 3.78 16.95
CA LEU A 330 -5.58 3.93 16.64
C LEU A 330 -4.72 3.13 17.63
N ALA A 331 -4.99 3.22 18.96
CA ALA A 331 -4.27 2.47 19.97
C ALA A 331 -4.43 0.95 19.78
N PHE A 332 -5.65 0.50 19.53
CA PHE A 332 -5.92 -0.90 19.22
C PHE A 332 -5.14 -1.38 17.99
N PHE A 333 -5.17 -0.60 16.90
CA PHE A 333 -4.48 -0.96 15.67
C PHE A 333 -2.97 -0.93 15.84
N ALA A 334 -2.42 0.07 16.57
CA ALA A 334 -1.00 0.12 16.93
C ALA A 334 -0.56 -1.09 17.75
N ALA A 335 -1.40 -1.54 18.71
CA ALA A 335 -1.13 -2.76 19.47
C ALA A 335 -1.08 -4.00 18.57
N VAL A 336 -1.95 -4.11 17.56
CA VAL A 336 -1.90 -5.20 16.57
C VAL A 336 -0.59 -5.14 15.78
N LEU A 337 -0.17 -3.97 15.30
CA LEU A 337 1.10 -3.81 14.60
C LEU A 337 2.29 -4.21 15.49
N ALA A 338 2.30 -3.76 16.74
CA ALA A 338 3.36 -4.09 17.72
C ALA A 338 3.44 -5.59 18.00
N LEU A 339 2.29 -6.24 18.20
CA LEU A 339 2.23 -7.69 18.50
C LEU A 339 2.72 -8.52 17.30
N VAL A 340 2.30 -8.17 16.08
CA VAL A 340 2.70 -8.93 14.90
C VAL A 340 4.19 -8.70 14.60
N SER A 341 4.62 -7.43 14.45
CA SER A 341 6.02 -7.12 14.14
C SER A 341 6.98 -7.54 15.25
N GLY A 342 6.62 -7.28 16.51
CA GLY A 342 7.40 -7.71 17.68
C GLY A 342 7.48 -9.23 17.79
N GLY A 343 6.36 -9.94 17.54
CA GLY A 343 6.32 -11.39 17.55
C GLY A 343 7.21 -12.01 16.47
N MET A 344 7.26 -11.44 15.26
CA MET A 344 8.14 -11.89 14.17
C MET A 344 9.63 -11.69 14.55
N ILE A 345 10.00 -10.51 15.01
CA ILE A 345 11.39 -10.18 15.38
C ILE A 345 11.87 -10.99 16.59
N LEU A 346 11.06 -11.09 17.64
CA LEU A 346 11.38 -11.89 18.84
C LEU A 346 11.36 -13.39 18.54
N GLY A 347 10.60 -13.82 17.53
CA GLY A 347 10.61 -15.19 17.00
C GLY A 347 11.83 -15.51 16.12
N GLY A 348 12.75 -14.56 15.93
CA GLY A 348 14.01 -14.77 15.19
C GLY A 348 13.92 -14.52 13.70
N ILE A 349 12.82 -13.97 13.18
CA ILE A 349 12.70 -13.60 11.76
C ILE A 349 13.50 -12.31 11.53
N ALA A 350 14.38 -12.31 10.53
CA ALA A 350 15.15 -11.12 10.20
C ALA A 350 14.23 -9.98 9.70
N PRO A 351 14.54 -8.69 10.01
CA PRO A 351 13.68 -7.57 9.63
C PRO A 351 13.35 -7.49 8.14
N LEU A 352 14.30 -7.82 7.25
CA LEU A 352 14.10 -7.83 5.80
C LEU A 352 13.16 -8.95 5.35
N ASP A 353 13.29 -10.16 5.95
CA ASP A 353 12.39 -11.27 5.67
C ASP A 353 10.97 -10.94 6.17
N ALA A 354 10.87 -10.36 7.37
CA ALA A 354 9.59 -9.91 7.90
C ALA A 354 8.92 -8.83 7.03
N PHE A 355 9.70 -7.91 6.45
CA PHE A 355 9.22 -6.93 5.46
C PHE A 355 8.66 -7.64 4.22
N ASN A 356 9.43 -8.53 3.59
CA ASN A 356 9.05 -9.25 2.39
C ASN A 356 7.81 -10.12 2.60
N ASP A 357 7.78 -10.87 3.70
CA ASP A 357 6.68 -11.76 4.05
C ASP A 357 5.38 -10.99 4.28
N THR A 358 5.44 -9.90 5.04
CA THR A 358 4.25 -9.11 5.36
C THR A 358 3.76 -8.27 4.19
N ALA A 359 4.65 -7.75 3.34
CA ALA A 359 4.29 -7.10 2.09
C ALA A 359 3.54 -8.07 1.16
N THR A 360 4.07 -9.29 1.02
CA THR A 360 3.44 -10.34 0.20
C THR A 360 2.09 -10.77 0.76
N LEU A 361 2.01 -11.09 2.05
CA LEU A 361 0.76 -11.46 2.73
C LEU A 361 -0.29 -10.34 2.66
N GLY A 362 0.13 -9.09 2.81
CA GLY A 362 -0.74 -7.91 2.74
C GLY A 362 -1.42 -7.76 1.38
N SER A 363 -0.72 -8.08 0.30
CA SER A 363 -1.22 -7.95 -1.06
C SER A 363 -2.44 -8.85 -1.35
N PHE A 364 -2.55 -10.02 -0.73
CA PHE A 364 -3.75 -10.87 -0.86
C PHE A 364 -5.01 -10.15 -0.37
N GLY A 365 -4.89 -9.38 0.73
CA GLY A 365 -5.98 -8.55 1.23
C GLY A 365 -6.40 -7.50 0.20
N PHE A 366 -5.45 -6.79 -0.41
CA PHE A 366 -5.73 -5.79 -1.44
C PHE A 366 -6.36 -6.40 -2.69
N ILE A 367 -5.84 -7.52 -3.19
CA ILE A 367 -6.44 -8.23 -4.34
C ILE A 367 -7.91 -8.58 -4.05
N ALA A 368 -8.19 -9.13 -2.87
CA ALA A 368 -9.56 -9.46 -2.46
C ALA A 368 -10.46 -8.21 -2.44
N ILE A 369 -9.98 -7.10 -1.88
CA ILE A 369 -10.72 -5.84 -1.81
C ILE A 369 -11.00 -5.27 -3.22
N TYR A 370 -10.01 -5.32 -4.10
CA TYR A 370 -10.15 -4.82 -5.47
C TYR A 370 -11.15 -5.66 -6.28
N VAL A 371 -11.21 -6.98 -6.02
CA VAL A 371 -12.27 -7.85 -6.55
C VAL A 371 -13.65 -7.41 -6.03
N PHE A 372 -13.79 -7.13 -4.72
CA PHE A 372 -15.06 -6.62 -4.17
C PHE A 372 -15.49 -5.31 -4.84
N VAL A 373 -14.57 -4.38 -5.06
CA VAL A 373 -14.87 -3.10 -5.70
C VAL A 373 -15.24 -3.29 -7.17
N ALA A 374 -14.50 -4.10 -7.91
CA ALA A 374 -14.74 -4.36 -9.33
C ALA A 374 -16.09 -5.06 -9.56
N LEU A 375 -16.45 -6.04 -8.71
CA LEU A 375 -17.79 -6.67 -8.75
C LEU A 375 -18.90 -5.72 -8.27
N GLY A 376 -18.58 -4.90 -7.28
CA GLY A 376 -19.55 -4.01 -6.63
C GLY A 376 -19.96 -2.82 -7.49
N ALA A 377 -19.05 -2.26 -8.30
CA ALA A 377 -19.32 -1.05 -9.08
C ALA A 377 -20.51 -1.21 -10.05
N PRO A 378 -20.60 -2.25 -10.91
CA PRO A 378 -21.75 -2.43 -11.79
C PRO A 378 -23.04 -2.77 -11.01
N LEU A 379 -22.94 -3.52 -9.90
CA LEU A 379 -24.10 -3.83 -9.07
C LEU A 379 -24.71 -2.57 -8.44
N TYR A 380 -23.85 -1.68 -7.93
CA TYR A 380 -24.26 -0.40 -7.35
C TYR A 380 -24.92 0.50 -8.39
N LEU A 381 -24.28 0.67 -9.57
CA LEU A 381 -24.83 1.47 -10.66
C LEU A 381 -26.15 0.91 -11.20
N ARG A 382 -26.32 -0.43 -11.23
CA ARG A 382 -27.57 -1.06 -11.61
C ARG A 382 -28.71 -0.67 -10.66
N ARG A 383 -28.46 -0.64 -9.35
CA ARG A 383 -29.45 -0.22 -8.34
C ARG A 383 -29.85 1.25 -8.47
N LEU A 384 -28.91 2.09 -8.95
CA LEU A 384 -29.19 3.51 -9.21
C LEU A 384 -29.84 3.78 -10.58
N GLY A 385 -29.97 2.77 -11.44
CA GLY A 385 -30.45 2.96 -12.82
C GLY A 385 -29.43 3.63 -13.75
N GLU A 386 -28.17 3.76 -13.33
CA GLU A 386 -27.07 4.44 -14.06
C GLU A 386 -26.10 3.48 -14.76
N LEU A 387 -26.41 2.17 -14.78
CA LEU A 387 -25.52 1.17 -15.38
C LEU A 387 -25.45 1.37 -16.90
N ARG A 388 -24.21 1.45 -17.40
CA ARG A 388 -23.92 1.50 -18.85
C ARG A 388 -23.01 0.35 -19.24
N PRO A 389 -23.02 -0.12 -20.51
CA PRO A 389 -22.19 -1.25 -20.95
C PRO A 389 -20.69 -1.10 -20.66
N TYR A 390 -20.14 0.12 -20.80
CA TYR A 390 -18.74 0.37 -20.52
C TYR A 390 -18.36 0.17 -19.06
N HIS A 391 -19.26 0.36 -18.08
CA HIS A 391 -19.01 0.07 -16.67
C HIS A 391 -18.77 -1.43 -16.47
N VAL A 392 -19.61 -2.26 -17.12
CA VAL A 392 -19.46 -3.73 -17.07
C VAL A 392 -18.15 -4.14 -17.75
N ALA A 393 -17.82 -3.55 -18.90
CA ALA A 393 -16.59 -3.84 -19.62
C ALA A 393 -15.34 -3.50 -18.78
N ILE A 394 -15.31 -2.31 -18.13
CA ILE A 394 -14.19 -1.92 -17.25
C ILE A 394 -14.07 -2.87 -16.05
N SER A 395 -15.19 -3.23 -15.42
CA SER A 395 -15.18 -4.17 -14.29
C SER A 395 -14.70 -5.56 -14.70
N ALA A 396 -15.18 -6.09 -15.82
CA ALA A 396 -14.73 -7.38 -16.36
C ALA A 396 -13.24 -7.36 -16.74
N PHE A 397 -12.78 -6.27 -17.36
CA PHE A 397 -11.36 -6.05 -17.67
C PHE A 397 -10.52 -6.01 -16.40
N THR A 398 -10.95 -5.28 -15.37
CA THR A 398 -10.28 -5.22 -14.06
C THR A 398 -10.18 -6.60 -13.42
N LEU A 399 -11.27 -7.36 -13.40
CA LEU A 399 -11.27 -8.73 -12.85
C LEU A 399 -10.35 -9.66 -13.63
N GLY A 400 -10.35 -9.56 -14.96
CA GLY A 400 -9.42 -10.33 -15.82
C GLY A 400 -7.96 -10.02 -15.50
N LEU A 401 -7.61 -8.74 -15.32
CA LEU A 401 -6.26 -8.35 -14.93
C LEU A 401 -5.89 -8.82 -13.51
N LEU A 402 -6.80 -8.76 -12.54
CA LEU A 402 -6.56 -9.21 -11.16
C LEU A 402 -6.36 -10.74 -11.04
N LEU A 403 -6.79 -11.53 -12.03
CA LEU A 403 -6.49 -12.95 -12.08
C LEU A 403 -4.99 -13.23 -12.24
N ILE A 404 -4.24 -12.34 -12.92
CA ILE A 404 -2.80 -12.52 -13.16
C ILE A 404 -2.05 -12.62 -11.82
N PRO A 405 -2.12 -11.64 -10.89
CA PRO A 405 -1.44 -11.74 -9.60
C PRO A 405 -2.05 -12.78 -8.67
N ALA A 406 -3.37 -13.02 -8.75
CA ALA A 406 -4.02 -14.05 -7.95
C ALA A 406 -3.51 -15.45 -8.32
N VAL A 407 -3.40 -15.75 -9.61
CA VAL A 407 -2.83 -17.02 -10.10
C VAL A 407 -1.32 -17.05 -9.90
N GLY A 408 -0.59 -15.98 -10.23
CA GLY A 408 0.86 -15.89 -10.09
C GLY A 408 1.36 -16.02 -8.66
N SER A 409 0.51 -15.74 -7.66
CA SER A 409 0.83 -15.96 -6.24
C SER A 409 0.69 -17.42 -5.80
N ILE A 410 0.10 -18.29 -6.64
CA ILE A 410 -0.15 -19.72 -6.33
C ILE A 410 0.63 -20.62 -7.28
N TYR A 411 0.76 -20.25 -8.54
CA TYR A 411 1.40 -21.03 -9.57
C TYR A 411 2.31 -20.19 -10.49
N PRO A 412 3.56 -20.62 -10.74
CA PRO A 412 4.23 -21.81 -10.16
C PRO A 412 4.35 -21.73 -8.64
N VAL A 413 4.33 -22.86 -7.93
CA VAL A 413 4.34 -22.89 -6.46
C VAL A 413 5.60 -22.20 -5.95
N PRO A 414 5.46 -21.09 -5.18
CA PRO A 414 6.61 -20.37 -4.64
C PRO A 414 7.41 -21.23 -3.66
N ALA A 415 8.68 -20.85 -3.44
CA ALA A 415 9.51 -21.46 -2.39
C ALA A 415 8.95 -21.12 -0.97
N PRO A 416 9.19 -22.00 0.03
CA PRO A 416 8.87 -21.68 1.41
C PRO A 416 9.60 -20.39 1.89
N PRO A 417 8.95 -19.54 2.74
CA PRO A 417 7.63 -19.72 3.35
C PRO A 417 6.45 -19.24 2.48
N THR A 418 6.71 -18.58 1.34
CA THR A 418 5.70 -17.90 0.50
C THR A 418 4.61 -18.83 -0.01
N ASN A 419 4.92 -20.13 -0.21
CA ASN A 419 3.94 -21.13 -0.62
C ASN A 419 2.79 -21.33 0.38
N ALA A 420 2.98 -21.00 1.65
CA ALA A 420 1.95 -21.08 2.68
C ALA A 420 1.01 -19.86 2.73
N PHE A 421 1.42 -18.71 2.16
CA PHE A 421 0.73 -17.44 2.31
C PHE A 421 -0.71 -17.40 1.78
N PRO A 422 -1.03 -17.99 0.61
CA PRO A 422 -2.42 -18.06 0.15
C PRO A 422 -3.32 -18.81 1.13
N TYR A 423 -2.81 -19.88 1.76
CA TYR A 423 -3.57 -20.67 2.73
C TYR A 423 -3.74 -19.94 4.06
N ILE A 424 -2.73 -19.19 4.52
CA ILE A 424 -2.82 -18.33 5.72
C ILE A 424 -3.89 -17.27 5.52
N PHE A 425 -3.89 -16.59 4.36
CA PHE A 425 -4.92 -15.60 4.04
C PHE A 425 -6.31 -16.23 3.92
N ALA A 426 -6.44 -17.40 3.26
CA ALA A 426 -7.69 -18.14 3.16
C ALA A 426 -8.24 -18.51 4.54
N GLY A 427 -7.39 -19.01 5.45
CA GLY A 427 -7.76 -19.34 6.83
C GLY A 427 -8.28 -18.10 7.59
N TYR A 428 -7.57 -16.96 7.46
CA TYR A 428 -8.02 -15.69 8.03
C TYR A 428 -9.38 -15.25 7.46
N PHE A 429 -9.58 -15.41 6.14
CA PHE A 429 -10.82 -15.02 5.49
C PHE A 429 -11.99 -15.92 5.90
N VAL A 430 -11.77 -17.23 6.05
CA VAL A 430 -12.76 -18.20 6.58
C VAL A 430 -13.13 -17.86 8.03
N LEU A 431 -12.14 -17.48 8.87
CA LEU A 431 -12.41 -16.99 10.23
C LEU A 431 -13.32 -15.77 10.21
N GLY A 432 -13.11 -14.83 9.29
CA GLY A 432 -13.99 -13.69 9.08
C GLY A 432 -15.42 -14.09 8.76
N ILE A 433 -15.59 -15.08 7.86
CA ILE A 433 -16.92 -15.63 7.51
C ILE A 433 -17.58 -16.26 8.75
N ALA A 434 -16.86 -17.06 9.52
CA ALA A 434 -17.37 -17.72 10.73
C ALA A 434 -17.82 -16.70 11.79
N LEU A 435 -17.03 -15.63 12.00
CA LEU A 435 -17.38 -14.52 12.91
C LEU A 435 -18.64 -13.76 12.43
N LEU A 436 -18.86 -13.65 11.13
CA LEU A 436 -20.08 -13.06 10.58
C LEU A 436 -21.30 -13.92 10.85
N TRP A 437 -21.21 -15.22 10.67
CA TRP A 437 -22.31 -16.12 10.93
C TRP A 437 -22.70 -16.14 12.43
N SER A 438 -21.73 -16.14 13.32
CA SER A 438 -21.97 -16.11 14.77
C SER A 438 -22.63 -14.80 15.26
N ARG A 439 -22.54 -13.71 14.50
CA ARG A 439 -23.09 -12.39 14.87
C ARG A 439 -24.23 -11.90 13.96
N SER A 440 -24.68 -12.72 13.03
CA SER A 440 -25.71 -12.34 12.05
C SER A 440 -27.03 -11.83 12.69
N GLY A 441 -27.38 -12.27 13.90
CA GLY A 441 -28.55 -11.79 14.63
C GLY A 441 -28.38 -10.45 15.37
N ARG A 442 -27.17 -9.89 15.43
CA ARG A 442 -26.88 -8.62 16.14
C ARG A 442 -26.55 -7.44 15.20
N LEU A 443 -26.49 -7.69 13.90
CA LEU A 443 -26.20 -6.66 12.92
C LEU A 443 -27.47 -5.82 12.72
N THR A 444 -27.51 -4.66 13.35
CA THR A 444 -28.55 -3.66 13.08
C THR A 444 -28.42 -3.22 11.62
N GLU A 445 -29.42 -3.54 10.80
CA GLU A 445 -29.64 -2.94 9.49
C GLU A 445 -29.97 -1.45 9.71
N ARG A 446 -28.95 -0.62 9.92
CA ARG A 446 -29.13 0.81 9.68
C ARG A 446 -29.12 0.98 8.17
N GLU A 447 -30.29 1.32 7.64
CA GLU A 447 -30.42 1.74 6.24
C GLU A 447 -29.37 2.80 5.91
N PRO A 448 -28.77 2.75 4.70
CA PRO A 448 -27.87 3.80 4.27
C PRO A 448 -28.60 5.14 4.30
N GLU A 449 -28.02 6.14 4.98
CA GLU A 449 -28.50 7.51 4.85
C GLU A 449 -28.61 7.85 3.36
N PRO A 450 -29.75 8.44 2.92
CA PRO A 450 -29.92 8.83 1.53
C PRO A 450 -28.78 9.78 1.15
N ALA A 451 -28.25 9.58 -0.06
CA ALA A 451 -27.22 10.45 -0.62
C ALA A 451 -27.71 11.90 -0.48
N ALA A 452 -26.89 12.76 0.15
CA ALA A 452 -27.17 14.18 0.16
C ALA A 452 -27.27 14.65 -1.30
N THR A 453 -28.47 15.09 -1.67
CA THR A 453 -28.80 15.69 -2.98
C THR A 453 -28.07 16.99 -3.18
#